data_39dcf2fa1015b3d62dd80833ea95bdd0
#
_entry.id   39dcf2fa1015b3d62dd80833ea95bdd0
#
_cell.length_a   1.000
_cell.length_b   1.000
_cell.length_c   1.000
_cell.angle_alpha   90.00
_cell.angle_beta   90.00
_cell.angle_gamma   90.00
#
_symmetry.space_group_name_H-M   'P 1'
#
loop_
_entity.id
_entity.type
_entity.pdbx_description
1 polymer ?
#
loop_
_entity_poly.entity_id
_entity_poly.type
_entity_poly.pdbx_seq_one_letter_code
_entity_poly.pdbx_strand_id
1 'polypeptide(L)'
;GKKLSVDEYEALPRETQEELEKQGRVMQQRLEEVLSSTRQLERETKQKISDLDKQIVLVAAGPLVKKIEEKYGDFMGIREYLKGILDDIARNLEQLKPGSVESSGTGSEGQVIFDRYRVNLLVNNAETQGTPVVFENSPNYYNLFGKIEYNTQLGTLSTDHTMIKAGAIHRANGGYIVLQARDVLSDQGVWETLKRILKNRECLVENIGEQFRMVPTVSLRPEPIPLNIKVILVGSYQIYSMLRSVDEDFQKFFKVKVDFDTEMPRTAENLAHYSAFVGAVCTREKLRHFDRTGLAELIEYGSRLAGHQNKLSTKFNEVIEVVYEASSWAEIENASVVGSAHVIKAINEKVYRCNRIEEKMQDMMLKEVLMVATDGEAIGKINGLSVLDFGDYSFGRPSCITASTFMGKEGVVNIEREADMSGSSHTKGVLTLVGYLGQKFAQKRPLQLTARITFEQLYDGVDGDSASSTELYCILSSLSGLPVSQGIAVTGSVNQKGDIQPVGGVTEKVEGFFNLCRDRGLTGKQGVVIPARNIDNLMLNHQVVQAVAERKFHIYAVSRVEEGIELLTGFEAGEADEKGNYPEGTVFRLVDQKLSEYASSLKDFGPTDGEDKVSHGGCHC
;
A
#
# COMPACT_ATOMS: atom_id res chain seq x y z
N GLY A 1 56.36 80.43 -19.80
CA GLY A 1 57.48 79.57 -19.86
C GLY A 1 57.53 78.83 -21.20
N LYS A 2 58.66 78.81 -21.80
CA LYS A 2 58.94 78.04 -23.05
C LYS A 2 59.17 76.58 -22.67
N LYS A 3 58.57 75.59 -23.34
CA LYS A 3 58.86 74.20 -23.16
C LYS A 3 60.24 73.87 -23.67
N LEU A 4 61.20 73.51 -22.82
CA LEU A 4 62.53 73.11 -23.23
C LEU A 4 62.47 71.66 -23.74
N SER A 5 63.20 71.43 -24.91
CA SER A 5 63.44 70.05 -25.35
C SER A 5 64.50 69.38 -24.49
N VAL A 6 64.63 68.05 -24.53
CA VAL A 6 65.67 67.31 -23.77
C VAL A 6 67.06 67.79 -24.15
N ASP A 7 67.31 68.06 -25.44
CA ASP A 7 68.60 68.50 -25.91
C ASP A 7 68.91 69.96 -25.48
N GLU A 8 67.89 70.81 -25.39
CA GLU A 8 68.04 72.21 -24.90
C GLU A 8 68.30 72.17 -23.35
N TYR A 9 67.78 71.22 -22.61
CA TYR A 9 68.03 71.08 -21.20
C TYR A 9 69.42 70.55 -20.90
N GLU A 10 69.92 69.57 -21.65
CA GLU A 10 71.31 69.07 -21.54
C GLU A 10 72.38 70.05 -21.92
N ALA A 11 72.08 71.06 -22.77
CA ALA A 11 73.01 72.12 -23.16
C ALA A 11 73.15 73.29 -22.12
N LEU A 12 72.33 73.29 -21.06
CA LEU A 12 72.38 74.29 -19.97
C LEU A 12 73.58 74.06 -19.02
N PRO A 13 74.14 75.10 -18.41
CA PRO A 13 75.14 74.97 -17.37
C PRO A 13 74.64 74.20 -16.21
N ARG A 14 75.46 73.35 -15.59
CA ARG A 14 75.11 72.46 -14.47
C ARG A 14 74.38 73.13 -13.29
N GLU A 15 74.84 74.34 -12.95
CA GLU A 15 74.17 75.15 -11.88
C GLU A 15 72.72 75.49 -12.22
N THR A 16 72.43 75.76 -13.50
CA THR A 16 71.08 76.09 -13.99
C THR A 16 70.20 74.81 -14.06
N GLN A 17 70.80 73.69 -14.39
CA GLN A 17 70.08 72.40 -14.38
C GLN A 17 69.69 71.99 -12.92
N GLU A 18 70.61 72.16 -11.98
CA GLU A 18 70.32 71.86 -10.55
C GLU A 18 69.26 72.80 -9.97
N GLU A 19 69.26 74.09 -10.42
CA GLU A 19 68.23 75.06 -9.98
C GLU A 19 66.84 74.72 -10.56
N LEU A 20 66.78 74.33 -11.86
CA LEU A 20 65.53 73.89 -12.49
C LEU A 20 65.02 72.58 -11.95
N GLU A 21 65.89 71.64 -11.62
CA GLU A 21 65.50 70.41 -10.92
C GLU A 21 64.94 70.67 -9.52
N LYS A 22 65.57 71.59 -8.79
CA LYS A 22 65.13 71.99 -7.44
C LYS A 22 63.78 72.69 -7.52
N GLN A 23 63.56 73.57 -8.46
CA GLN A 23 62.30 74.22 -8.74
C GLN A 23 61.23 73.21 -9.21
N GLY A 24 61.66 72.27 -10.05
CA GLY A 24 60.80 71.15 -10.52
C GLY A 24 60.31 70.29 -9.35
N ARG A 25 61.19 69.92 -8.45
CA ARG A 25 60.80 69.14 -7.23
C ARG A 25 59.85 69.93 -6.33
N VAL A 26 60.13 71.21 -6.12
CA VAL A 26 59.23 72.07 -5.32
C VAL A 26 57.85 72.19 -5.98
N MET A 27 57.82 72.36 -7.35
CA MET A 27 56.54 72.38 -8.06
C MET A 27 55.82 71.08 -8.05
N GLN A 28 56.54 69.98 -8.18
CA GLN A 28 55.98 68.60 -8.08
C GLN A 28 55.36 68.32 -6.70
N GLN A 29 56.08 68.70 -5.64
CA GLN A 29 55.59 68.61 -4.29
C GLN A 29 54.33 69.44 -4.05
N ARG A 30 54.29 70.70 -4.55
CA ARG A 30 53.11 71.57 -4.52
C ARG A 30 51.93 70.97 -5.29
N LEU A 31 52.22 70.36 -6.44
CA LEU A 31 51.20 69.73 -7.27
C LEU A 31 50.60 68.54 -6.54
N GLU A 32 51.46 67.70 -5.89
CA GLU A 32 50.98 66.56 -5.03
C GLU A 32 50.14 67.03 -3.83
N GLU A 33 50.53 68.11 -3.17
CA GLU A 33 49.76 68.71 -2.09
C GLU A 33 48.39 69.23 -2.59
N VAL A 34 48.34 69.92 -3.77
CA VAL A 34 47.08 70.40 -4.35
C VAL A 34 46.21 69.22 -4.80
N LEU A 35 46.75 68.17 -5.40
CA LEU A 35 46.01 66.97 -5.78
C LEU A 35 45.51 66.22 -4.59
N SER A 36 46.31 66.13 -3.52
CA SER A 36 45.88 65.50 -2.23
C SER A 36 44.74 66.27 -1.59
N SER A 37 44.85 67.60 -1.51
CA SER A 37 43.78 68.45 -0.94
C SER A 37 42.51 68.44 -1.79
N THR A 38 42.63 68.38 -3.13
CA THR A 38 41.48 68.23 -4.05
C THR A 38 40.76 66.87 -3.81
N ARG A 39 41.51 65.79 -3.71
CA ARG A 39 40.95 64.47 -3.41
C ARG A 39 40.28 64.42 -2.02
N GLN A 40 40.85 65.08 -1.07
CA GLN A 40 40.25 65.20 0.26
C GLN A 40 38.93 65.98 0.20
N LEU A 41 38.93 67.16 -0.48
CA LEU A 41 37.75 67.99 -0.66
C LEU A 41 36.62 67.23 -1.42
N GLU A 42 37.00 66.48 -2.44
CA GLU A 42 36.07 65.61 -3.16
C GLU A 42 35.45 64.56 -2.23
N ARG A 43 36.26 63.92 -1.38
CA ARG A 43 35.73 62.94 -0.41
C ARG A 43 34.78 63.57 0.59
N GLU A 44 35.16 64.73 1.17
CA GLU A 44 34.33 65.46 2.12
C GLU A 44 33.02 65.96 1.48
N THR A 45 33.10 66.41 0.20
CA THR A 45 31.90 66.82 -0.52
C THR A 45 30.98 65.66 -0.82
N LYS A 46 31.52 64.52 -1.32
CA LYS A 46 30.74 63.30 -1.50
C LYS A 46 30.10 62.81 -0.18
N GLN A 47 30.83 62.91 0.92
CA GLN A 47 30.29 62.52 2.20
C GLN A 47 29.12 63.43 2.63
N LYS A 48 29.27 64.75 2.47
CA LYS A 48 28.21 65.74 2.79
C LYS A 48 26.97 65.56 1.92
N ILE A 49 27.16 65.25 0.61
CA ILE A 49 26.05 64.94 -0.30
C ILE A 49 25.33 63.66 0.16
N SER A 50 26.07 62.60 0.46
CA SER A 50 25.48 61.33 0.96
C SER A 50 24.71 61.53 2.28
N ASP A 51 25.22 62.36 3.18
CA ASP A 51 24.54 62.64 4.46
C ASP A 51 23.28 63.50 4.26
N LEU A 52 23.30 64.47 3.30
CA LEU A 52 22.13 65.23 2.89
C LEU A 52 21.06 64.36 2.24
N ASP A 53 21.47 63.47 1.35
CA ASP A 53 20.57 62.51 0.67
C ASP A 53 19.86 61.60 1.71
N LYS A 54 20.58 61.10 2.73
CA LYS A 54 19.98 60.35 3.82
C LYS A 54 18.95 61.17 4.59
N GLN A 55 19.27 62.44 4.86
CA GLN A 55 18.32 63.32 5.55
C GLN A 55 17.04 63.58 4.76
N ILE A 56 17.17 63.79 3.43
CA ILE A 56 16.04 63.95 2.51
C ILE A 56 15.13 62.69 2.52
N VAL A 57 15.73 61.49 2.43
CA VAL A 57 14.99 60.23 2.49
C VAL A 57 14.25 60.08 3.82
N LEU A 58 14.90 60.35 4.94
CA LEU A 58 14.28 60.29 6.25
C LEU A 58 13.12 61.27 6.41
N VAL A 59 13.22 62.46 5.86
CA VAL A 59 12.15 63.47 5.91
C VAL A 59 10.98 63.10 4.99
N ALA A 60 11.25 62.59 3.80
CA ALA A 60 10.22 62.29 2.80
C ALA A 60 9.55 60.93 3.04
N ALA A 61 10.33 59.87 3.22
CA ALA A 61 9.84 58.49 3.37
C ALA A 61 9.63 58.05 4.80
N GLY A 62 10.34 58.65 5.75
CA GLY A 62 10.28 58.32 7.17
C GLY A 62 8.86 58.29 7.76
N PRO A 63 8.02 59.33 7.56
CA PRO A 63 6.65 59.34 8.07
C PRO A 63 5.78 58.21 7.48
N LEU A 64 5.99 57.82 6.21
CA LEU A 64 5.26 56.74 5.57
C LEU A 64 5.66 55.37 6.16
N VAL A 65 6.96 55.15 6.29
CA VAL A 65 7.49 53.92 6.90
C VAL A 65 7.07 53.80 8.37
N LYS A 66 7.12 54.92 9.13
CA LYS A 66 6.67 54.94 10.54
C LYS A 66 5.20 54.56 10.68
N LYS A 67 4.34 55.01 9.78
CA LYS A 67 2.92 54.61 9.77
C LYS A 67 2.73 53.10 9.55
N ILE A 68 3.59 52.45 8.73
CA ILE A 68 3.60 50.99 8.52
C ILE A 68 4.17 50.32 9.77
N GLU A 69 5.23 50.85 10.35
CA GLU A 69 5.87 50.32 11.56
C GLU A 69 4.93 50.38 12.78
N GLU A 70 4.10 51.44 12.94
CA GLU A 70 3.07 51.50 13.97
C GLU A 70 2.04 50.38 13.88
N LYS A 71 1.78 49.88 12.66
CA LYS A 71 0.83 48.79 12.43
C LYS A 71 1.46 47.40 12.55
N TYR A 72 2.72 47.24 12.18
CA TYR A 72 3.38 45.93 12.07
C TYR A 72 4.68 45.82 12.85
N GLY A 73 4.97 46.78 13.74
CA GLY A 73 6.24 46.89 14.47
C GLY A 73 6.50 45.78 15.48
N ASP A 74 5.47 45.00 15.85
CA ASP A 74 5.62 43.81 16.68
C ASP A 74 6.37 42.67 15.97
N PHE A 75 6.45 42.72 14.62
CA PHE A 75 7.16 41.76 13.82
C PHE A 75 8.58 42.28 13.52
N MET A 76 9.58 41.69 14.18
CA MET A 76 10.98 42.11 14.07
C MET A 76 11.50 42.10 12.62
N GLY A 77 11.18 41.07 11.84
CA GLY A 77 11.57 40.98 10.43
C GLY A 77 10.98 42.08 9.56
N ILE A 78 9.76 42.56 9.82
CA ILE A 78 9.16 43.68 9.09
C ILE A 78 9.87 44.98 9.43
N ARG A 79 10.23 45.19 10.70
CA ARG A 79 10.98 46.38 11.12
C ARG A 79 12.36 46.44 10.47
N GLU A 80 13.08 45.34 10.43
CA GLU A 80 14.39 45.23 9.75
C GLU A 80 14.27 45.47 8.25
N TYR A 81 13.26 44.92 7.62
CA TYR A 81 12.97 45.16 6.20
C TYR A 81 12.68 46.61 5.89
N LEU A 82 11.82 47.26 6.66
CA LEU A 82 11.49 48.68 6.48
C LEU A 82 12.72 49.59 6.66
N LYS A 83 13.59 49.29 7.63
CA LYS A 83 14.86 49.98 7.79
C LYS A 83 15.78 49.76 6.58
N GLY A 84 15.85 48.52 6.11
CA GLY A 84 16.61 48.19 4.88
C GLY A 84 16.15 48.95 3.64
N ILE A 85 14.82 49.15 3.48
CA ILE A 85 14.25 49.96 2.40
C ILE A 85 14.74 51.42 2.48
N LEU A 86 14.68 52.04 3.68
CA LEU A 86 15.13 53.43 3.86
C LEU A 86 16.62 53.57 3.52
N ASP A 87 17.44 52.63 3.98
CA ASP A 87 18.88 52.63 3.72
C ASP A 87 19.20 52.44 2.24
N ASP A 88 18.45 51.58 1.52
CA ASP A 88 18.64 51.33 0.12
C ASP A 88 18.19 52.52 -0.75
N ILE A 89 17.05 53.14 -0.43
CA ILE A 89 16.58 54.34 -1.09
C ILE A 89 17.63 55.45 -0.94
N ALA A 90 18.21 55.62 0.26
CA ALA A 90 19.23 56.65 0.51
C ALA A 90 20.51 56.41 -0.31
N ARG A 91 20.90 55.16 -0.53
CA ARG A 91 22.09 54.83 -1.35
C ARG A 91 21.86 54.97 -2.85
N ASN A 92 20.63 54.73 -3.33
CA ASN A 92 20.29 54.70 -4.75
C ASN A 92 19.41 55.87 -5.17
N LEU A 93 19.42 57.00 -4.46
CA LEU A 93 18.56 58.16 -4.69
C LEU A 93 18.74 58.73 -6.12
N GLU A 94 19.96 58.71 -6.67
CA GLU A 94 20.25 59.16 -8.02
C GLU A 94 19.47 58.37 -9.09
N GLN A 95 19.27 57.08 -8.86
CA GLN A 95 18.52 56.22 -9.80
C GLN A 95 16.99 56.45 -9.69
N LEU A 96 16.53 57.00 -8.59
CA LEU A 96 15.11 57.25 -8.30
C LEU A 96 14.66 58.68 -8.70
N LYS A 97 15.59 59.59 -9.10
CA LYS A 97 15.25 60.92 -9.53
C LYS A 97 14.46 60.94 -10.83
N PRO A 98 13.39 61.76 -10.95
CA PRO A 98 12.72 61.97 -12.24
C PRO A 98 13.69 62.46 -13.30
N GLY A 99 13.79 61.77 -14.41
CA GLY A 99 14.71 62.12 -15.52
C GLY A 99 15.93 61.21 -15.67
N SER A 100 16.29 60.39 -14.67
CA SER A 100 17.31 59.34 -14.84
C SER A 100 16.79 58.14 -15.67
N VAL A 101 15.47 58.00 -15.77
CA VAL A 101 14.77 56.90 -16.49
C VAL A 101 14.63 57.18 -17.99
N GLU A 102 14.73 58.46 -18.44
CA GLU A 102 14.53 58.81 -19.84
C GLU A 102 15.77 58.61 -20.74
N SER A 103 16.95 58.35 -20.16
CA SER A 103 18.20 58.21 -20.93
C SER A 103 18.53 56.78 -21.39
N SER A 104 17.83 55.77 -20.91
CA SER A 104 17.95 54.39 -21.38
C SER A 104 16.67 53.96 -22.11
N GLY A 105 16.75 53.94 -23.42
CA GLY A 105 15.65 53.82 -24.39
C GLY A 105 14.84 52.51 -24.40
N THR A 106 14.60 51.88 -23.26
CA THR A 106 13.69 50.74 -23.17
C THR A 106 12.92 50.85 -21.84
N GLY A 107 11.60 50.99 -21.93
CA GLY A 107 10.67 51.19 -20.80
C GLY A 107 10.65 50.13 -19.69
N SER A 108 11.65 49.25 -19.61
CA SER A 108 11.77 48.19 -18.63
C SER A 108 12.66 48.53 -17.42
N GLU A 109 13.65 49.45 -17.58
CA GLU A 109 14.63 49.71 -16.48
C GLU A 109 14.04 50.46 -15.29
N GLY A 110 13.10 51.39 -15.52
CA GLY A 110 12.43 52.12 -14.44
C GLY A 110 11.54 51.21 -13.56
N GLN A 111 10.99 50.14 -14.13
CA GLN A 111 10.15 49.19 -13.43
C GLN A 111 10.98 48.25 -12.56
N VAL A 112 12.18 47.88 -13.01
CA VAL A 112 13.12 46.99 -12.28
C VAL A 112 13.58 47.61 -10.93
N ILE A 113 13.72 48.95 -10.88
CA ILE A 113 14.17 49.66 -9.65
C ILE A 113 13.12 49.56 -8.56
N PHE A 114 11.83 49.62 -8.88
CA PHE A 114 10.75 49.53 -7.92
C PHE A 114 10.39 48.09 -7.55
N ASP A 115 10.65 47.15 -8.45
CA ASP A 115 10.37 45.72 -8.23
C ASP A 115 11.16 45.17 -7.02
N ARG A 116 12.36 45.73 -6.71
CA ARG A 116 13.14 45.31 -5.51
C ARG A 116 12.44 45.57 -4.18
N TYR A 117 11.50 46.53 -4.11
CA TYR A 117 10.72 46.84 -2.92
C TYR A 117 9.36 46.12 -2.90
N ARG A 118 9.08 45.34 -3.92
CA ARG A 118 7.83 44.63 -4.05
C ARG A 118 7.81 43.43 -3.09
N VAL A 119 6.76 43.30 -2.31
CA VAL A 119 6.60 42.17 -1.41
C VAL A 119 6.11 40.95 -2.19
N ASN A 120 6.81 39.83 -2.09
CA ASN A 120 6.36 38.55 -2.59
C ASN A 120 5.61 37.81 -1.47
N LEU A 121 4.29 37.79 -1.52
CA LEU A 121 3.46 37.06 -0.57
C LEU A 121 3.43 35.58 -0.95
N LEU A 122 4.20 34.74 -0.26
CA LEU A 122 4.29 33.31 -0.54
C LEU A 122 3.01 32.55 -0.19
N VAL A 123 2.39 32.85 0.96
CA VAL A 123 1.16 32.20 1.44
C VAL A 123 0.18 33.25 1.92
N ASN A 124 -1.05 33.18 1.44
CA ASN A 124 -2.15 34.03 1.89
C ASN A 124 -3.16 33.17 2.67
N ASN A 125 -3.21 33.36 3.98
CA ASN A 125 -4.14 32.70 4.89
C ASN A 125 -5.27 33.61 5.36
N ALA A 126 -5.53 34.74 4.69
CA ALA A 126 -6.54 35.72 5.11
C ALA A 126 -7.96 35.15 5.19
N GLU A 127 -8.29 34.16 4.34
CA GLU A 127 -9.59 33.49 4.31
C GLU A 127 -9.60 32.15 5.06
N THR A 128 -8.45 31.71 5.59
CA THR A 128 -8.35 30.42 6.29
C THR A 128 -8.96 30.55 7.68
N GLN A 129 -10.03 29.79 7.94
CA GLN A 129 -10.66 29.70 9.24
C GLN A 129 -10.04 28.56 10.06
N GLY A 130 -9.33 28.90 11.14
CA GLY A 130 -8.66 27.91 11.98
C GLY A 130 -7.29 27.47 11.45
N THR A 131 -6.91 26.26 11.79
CA THR A 131 -5.63 25.66 11.43
C THR A 131 -5.63 25.18 9.96
N PRO A 132 -4.63 25.52 9.13
CA PRO A 132 -4.58 25.06 7.75
C PRO A 132 -4.44 23.54 7.67
N VAL A 133 -5.24 22.91 6.82
CA VAL A 133 -5.15 21.48 6.47
C VAL A 133 -5.00 21.36 4.96
N VAL A 134 -3.84 20.91 4.52
CA VAL A 134 -3.49 20.83 3.11
C VAL A 134 -3.41 19.36 2.67
N PHE A 135 -4.23 18.99 1.68
CA PHE A 135 -4.11 17.71 0.98
C PHE A 135 -3.30 17.94 -0.29
N GLU A 136 -2.13 17.29 -0.41
CA GLU A 136 -1.32 17.38 -1.62
C GLU A 136 -1.38 16.05 -2.37
N ASN A 137 -2.07 16.08 -3.52
CA ASN A 137 -2.33 14.89 -4.32
C ASN A 137 -1.18 14.53 -5.28
N SER A 138 -0.27 15.46 -5.52
CA SER A 138 0.91 15.24 -6.37
C SER A 138 2.17 15.73 -5.65
N PRO A 139 2.62 15.00 -4.62
CA PRO A 139 3.68 15.43 -3.72
C PRO A 139 5.08 15.28 -4.32
N ASN A 140 5.30 15.87 -5.51
CA ASN A 140 6.63 15.99 -6.09
C ASN A 140 7.45 17.07 -5.38
N TYR A 141 8.75 17.10 -5.67
CA TYR A 141 9.67 17.99 -4.97
C TYR A 141 9.23 19.46 -5.01
N TYR A 142 8.88 19.98 -6.19
CA TYR A 142 8.50 21.38 -6.33
C TYR A 142 7.13 21.73 -5.75
N ASN A 143 6.19 20.82 -5.85
CA ASN A 143 4.86 21.01 -5.26
C ASN A 143 4.92 21.04 -3.73
N LEU A 144 5.81 20.25 -3.13
CA LEU A 144 5.98 20.22 -1.67
C LEU A 144 6.82 21.36 -1.13
N PHE A 145 8.02 21.57 -1.69
CA PHE A 145 9.03 22.45 -1.08
C PHE A 145 9.13 23.81 -1.76
N GLY A 146 8.35 24.04 -2.82
CA GLY A 146 8.40 25.26 -3.60
C GLY A 146 9.49 25.22 -4.65
N LYS A 147 9.55 26.29 -5.42
CA LYS A 147 10.49 26.44 -6.54
C LYS A 147 10.87 27.91 -6.75
N ILE A 148 12.01 28.11 -7.40
CA ILE A 148 12.42 29.40 -7.94
C ILE A 148 12.25 29.32 -9.45
N GLU A 149 11.39 30.17 -10.02
CA GLU A 149 11.16 30.24 -11.45
C GLU A 149 12.20 31.14 -12.10
N TYR A 150 12.49 30.94 -13.40
CA TYR A 150 13.43 31.72 -14.17
C TYR A 150 12.74 32.32 -15.39
N ASN A 151 13.07 33.59 -15.67
CA ASN A 151 12.72 34.23 -16.92
C ASN A 151 13.88 34.07 -17.93
N THR A 152 13.54 33.76 -19.16
CA THR A 152 14.53 33.70 -20.25
C THR A 152 14.43 34.97 -21.07
N GLN A 153 15.44 35.83 -20.98
CA GLN A 153 15.58 37.02 -21.81
C GLN A 153 16.85 36.90 -22.65
N LEU A 154 16.70 36.97 -23.99
CA LEU A 154 17.80 36.89 -24.94
C LEU A 154 18.77 35.72 -24.70
N GLY A 155 18.27 34.56 -24.30
CA GLY A 155 19.07 33.36 -24.01
C GLY A 155 19.78 33.35 -22.64
N THR A 156 19.59 34.38 -21.80
CA THR A 156 20.12 34.44 -20.45
C THR A 156 18.99 34.14 -19.46
N LEU A 157 19.24 33.25 -18.51
CA LEU A 157 18.32 32.96 -17.42
C LEU A 157 18.49 34.03 -16.34
N SER A 158 17.39 34.70 -15.98
CA SER A 158 17.33 35.67 -14.89
C SER A 158 16.23 35.29 -13.91
N THR A 159 16.42 35.55 -12.63
CA THR A 159 15.40 35.36 -11.59
C THR A 159 15.48 36.50 -10.57
N ASP A 160 14.39 36.72 -9.89
CA ASP A 160 14.30 37.66 -8.79
C ASP A 160 13.44 37.09 -7.64
N HIS A 161 13.35 37.79 -6.52
CA HIS A 161 12.63 37.32 -5.33
C HIS A 161 11.12 37.11 -5.57
N THR A 162 10.53 37.76 -6.58
CA THR A 162 9.09 37.57 -6.91
C THR A 162 8.82 36.26 -7.63
N MET A 163 9.87 35.60 -8.15
CA MET A 163 9.81 34.31 -8.82
C MET A 163 9.84 33.13 -7.87
N ILE A 164 9.98 33.37 -6.55
CA ILE A 164 9.90 32.33 -5.53
C ILE A 164 8.45 31.94 -5.35
N LYS A 165 8.15 30.65 -5.48
CA LYS A 165 6.80 30.07 -5.33
C LYS A 165 6.76 29.12 -4.14
N ALA A 166 5.72 29.27 -3.31
CA ALA A 166 5.51 28.41 -2.15
C ALA A 166 5.10 27.00 -2.58
N GLY A 167 5.59 26.00 -1.85
CA GLY A 167 5.07 24.63 -1.89
C GLY A 167 3.98 24.37 -0.86
N ALA A 168 3.45 23.14 -0.87
CA ALA A 168 2.39 22.70 0.05
C ALA A 168 2.82 22.76 1.52
N ILE A 169 4.09 22.50 1.80
CA ILE A 169 4.67 22.60 3.15
C ILE A 169 4.51 24.04 3.72
N HIS A 170 4.73 25.05 2.89
CA HIS A 170 4.57 26.46 3.30
C HIS A 170 3.09 26.80 3.54
N ARG A 171 2.18 26.31 2.68
CA ARG A 171 0.73 26.47 2.85
C ARG A 171 0.20 25.79 4.10
N ALA A 172 0.82 24.67 4.49
CA ALA A 172 0.45 23.89 5.67
C ALA A 172 1.11 24.38 6.97
N ASN A 173 1.97 25.39 6.92
CA ASN A 173 2.68 25.88 8.10
C ASN A 173 1.72 26.40 9.18
N GLY A 174 1.92 25.98 10.40
CA GLY A 174 0.99 26.19 11.52
C GLY A 174 -0.13 25.14 11.60
N GLY A 175 -0.14 24.12 10.73
CA GLY A 175 -1.21 23.14 10.63
C GLY A 175 -0.78 21.74 10.18
N TYR A 176 -1.54 21.18 9.27
CA TYR A 176 -1.43 19.79 8.84
C TYR A 176 -1.23 19.66 7.33
N ILE A 177 -0.39 18.72 6.93
CA ILE A 177 -0.29 18.28 5.54
C ILE A 177 -0.57 16.78 5.46
N VAL A 178 -1.43 16.39 4.53
CA VAL A 178 -1.80 14.99 4.27
C VAL A 178 -1.21 14.56 2.93
N LEU A 179 -0.44 13.49 2.95
CA LEU A 179 0.34 13.00 1.82
C LEU A 179 0.12 11.49 1.61
N GLN A 180 0.03 11.06 0.37
CA GLN A 180 0.10 9.64 0.03
C GLN A 180 1.55 9.16 0.13
N ALA A 181 1.81 8.19 1.00
CA ALA A 181 3.17 7.70 1.25
C ALA A 181 3.82 7.10 -0.01
N ARG A 182 3.04 6.41 -0.84
CA ARG A 182 3.51 5.85 -2.12
C ARG A 182 4.06 6.93 -3.03
N ASP A 183 3.33 8.04 -3.16
CA ASP A 183 3.69 9.11 -4.08
C ASP A 183 4.92 9.88 -3.58
N VAL A 184 5.00 10.12 -2.26
CA VAL A 184 6.20 10.70 -1.61
C VAL A 184 7.45 9.86 -1.83
N LEU A 185 7.32 8.53 -1.83
CA LEU A 185 8.44 7.60 -2.02
C LEU A 185 8.81 7.40 -3.49
N SER A 186 7.91 7.72 -4.41
CA SER A 186 8.12 7.54 -5.86
C SER A 186 8.96 8.64 -6.48
N ASP A 187 9.01 9.84 -5.90
CA ASP A 187 9.79 10.96 -6.41
C ASP A 187 11.14 11.07 -5.69
N GLN A 188 12.20 11.16 -6.50
CA GLN A 188 13.57 11.17 -6.01
C GLN A 188 13.85 12.41 -5.14
N GLY A 189 14.38 12.17 -3.94
CA GLY A 189 14.79 13.22 -3.01
C GLY A 189 13.67 13.84 -2.17
N VAL A 190 12.40 13.53 -2.45
CA VAL A 190 11.25 14.05 -1.67
C VAL A 190 11.29 13.53 -0.25
N TRP A 191 11.45 12.23 -0.06
CA TRP A 191 11.48 11.60 1.26
C TRP A 191 12.62 12.13 2.14
N GLU A 192 13.83 12.18 1.59
CA GLU A 192 15.00 12.67 2.31
C GLU A 192 14.89 14.17 2.68
N THR A 193 14.34 14.98 1.77
CA THR A 193 14.10 16.39 2.01
C THR A 193 13.03 16.59 3.08
N LEU A 194 11.95 15.79 3.04
CA LEU A 194 10.90 15.83 4.07
C LEU A 194 11.47 15.52 5.46
N LYS A 195 12.29 14.48 5.60
CA LYS A 195 12.97 14.16 6.86
C LYS A 195 13.87 15.30 7.33
N ARG A 196 14.66 15.88 6.41
CA ARG A 196 15.54 17.02 6.71
C ARG A 196 14.76 18.23 7.25
N ILE A 197 13.63 18.55 6.63
CA ILE A 197 12.75 19.66 7.04
C ILE A 197 12.13 19.39 8.40
N LEU A 198 11.64 18.19 8.65
CA LEU A 198 11.08 17.81 9.96
C LEU A 198 12.14 17.83 11.07
N LYS A 199 13.37 17.48 10.75
CA LYS A 199 14.50 17.51 11.67
C LYS A 199 14.90 18.94 12.04
N ASN A 200 15.06 19.79 11.02
CA ASN A 200 15.54 21.16 11.19
C ASN A 200 14.43 22.13 11.61
N ARG A 201 13.17 21.78 11.37
CA ARG A 201 11.99 22.62 11.55
C ARG A 201 12.04 23.91 10.73
N GLU A 202 12.60 23.81 9.54
CA GLU A 202 12.70 24.91 8.58
C GLU A 202 12.66 24.36 7.15
N CYS A 203 12.14 25.17 6.21
CA CYS A 203 12.11 24.84 4.80
C CYS A 203 12.87 25.91 4.02
N LEU A 204 13.86 25.47 3.26
CA LEU A 204 14.57 26.28 2.29
C LEU A 204 13.95 26.02 0.90
N VAL A 205 13.56 27.10 0.20
CA VAL A 205 13.12 26.98 -1.19
C VAL A 205 14.35 26.95 -2.08
N GLU A 206 14.60 25.79 -2.68
CA GLU A 206 15.74 25.55 -3.59
C GLU A 206 15.30 24.68 -4.77
N ASN A 207 15.94 24.85 -5.92
CA ASN A 207 15.67 23.99 -7.06
C ASN A 207 16.50 22.69 -6.98
N ILE A 208 15.87 21.56 -7.25
CA ILE A 208 16.50 20.24 -7.14
C ILE A 208 17.75 20.09 -8.02
N GLY A 209 17.79 20.74 -9.18
CA GLY A 209 18.95 20.77 -10.07
C GLY A 209 20.20 21.40 -9.45
N GLU A 210 20.02 22.33 -8.52
CA GLU A 210 21.11 22.94 -7.77
C GLU A 210 21.63 22.02 -6.66
N GLN A 211 20.72 21.30 -5.98
CA GLN A 211 21.05 20.32 -4.97
C GLN A 211 21.94 19.20 -5.54
N PHE A 212 21.66 18.77 -6.78
CA PHE A 212 22.46 17.75 -7.48
C PHE A 212 23.61 18.33 -8.31
N ARG A 213 23.88 19.66 -8.23
CA ARG A 213 24.94 20.36 -8.98
C ARG A 213 24.86 20.15 -10.50
N MET A 214 23.66 19.96 -11.03
CA MET A 214 23.44 19.73 -12.46
C MET A 214 23.48 21.00 -13.30
N VAL A 215 23.28 22.18 -12.68
CA VAL A 215 23.31 23.48 -13.38
C VAL A 215 24.17 24.46 -12.57
N PRO A 216 25.28 24.95 -13.10
CA PRO A 216 26.07 25.99 -12.45
C PRO A 216 25.46 27.38 -12.73
N THR A 217 24.41 27.73 -12.00
CA THR A 217 23.81 29.09 -12.06
C THR A 217 23.96 29.77 -10.70
N VAL A 218 24.21 31.09 -10.78
CA VAL A 218 24.09 31.94 -9.59
C VAL A 218 22.60 32.07 -9.29
N SER A 219 22.10 31.27 -8.33
CA SER A 219 20.71 31.33 -7.96
C SER A 219 20.48 32.13 -6.68
N LEU A 220 19.24 32.59 -6.51
CA LEU A 220 18.80 33.19 -5.25
C LEU A 220 18.80 32.12 -4.15
N ARG A 221 19.28 32.51 -2.96
CA ARG A 221 19.13 31.68 -1.76
C ARG A 221 18.26 32.45 -0.77
N PRO A 222 16.94 32.20 -0.78
CA PRO A 222 16.05 32.79 0.22
C PRO A 222 16.42 32.29 1.61
N GLU A 223 16.08 33.05 2.63
CA GLU A 223 16.21 32.61 4.01
C GLU A 223 15.30 31.40 4.30
N PRO A 224 15.74 30.43 5.11
CA PRO A 224 14.90 29.31 5.52
C PRO A 224 13.65 29.80 6.27
N ILE A 225 12.49 29.24 5.95
CA ILE A 225 11.23 29.56 6.59
C ILE A 225 11.03 28.60 7.77
N PRO A 226 10.91 29.11 9.03
CA PRO A 226 10.61 28.28 10.17
C PRO A 226 9.29 27.54 10.01
N LEU A 227 9.26 26.25 10.37
CA LEU A 227 8.09 25.38 10.20
C LEU A 227 7.57 24.84 11.53
N ASN A 228 6.26 24.91 11.69
CA ASN A 228 5.52 24.20 12.72
C ASN A 228 4.36 23.44 12.06
N ILE A 229 4.66 22.22 11.59
CA ILE A 229 3.72 21.45 10.78
C ILE A 229 3.58 20.02 11.33
N LYS A 230 2.42 19.43 11.14
CA LYS A 230 2.14 18.01 11.34
C LYS A 230 1.99 17.34 10.00
N VAL A 231 2.76 16.28 9.76
CA VAL A 231 2.68 15.48 8.53
C VAL A 231 1.91 14.21 8.81
N ILE A 232 0.89 13.96 7.99
CA ILE A 232 0.08 12.75 8.02
C ILE A 232 0.38 11.98 6.74
N LEU A 233 1.00 10.80 6.88
CA LEU A 233 1.24 9.87 5.77
C LEU A 233 0.12 8.85 5.72
N VAL A 234 -0.54 8.74 4.57
CA VAL A 234 -1.56 7.72 4.29
C VAL A 234 -0.96 6.67 3.37
N GLY A 235 -1.10 5.40 3.72
CA GLY A 235 -0.51 4.32 2.92
C GLY A 235 -0.92 2.94 3.38
N SER A 236 -0.47 1.90 2.63
CA SER A 236 -0.73 0.52 2.98
C SER A 236 0.14 0.04 4.14
N TYR A 237 -0.28 -1.06 4.78
CA TYR A 237 0.51 -1.72 5.82
C TYR A 237 1.90 -2.14 5.32
N GLN A 238 2.02 -2.57 4.06
CA GLN A 238 3.30 -2.96 3.45
C GLN A 238 4.27 -1.80 3.40
N ILE A 239 3.82 -0.61 2.97
CA ILE A 239 4.64 0.61 2.95
C ILE A 239 5.06 1.01 4.37
N TYR A 240 4.13 0.96 5.33
CA TYR A 240 4.45 1.24 6.73
C TYR A 240 5.51 0.26 7.28
N SER A 241 5.33 -1.04 7.06
CA SER A 241 6.26 -2.07 7.52
C SER A 241 7.64 -1.92 6.86
N MET A 242 7.68 -1.62 5.57
CA MET A 242 8.92 -1.34 4.83
C MET A 242 9.66 -0.12 5.42
N LEU A 243 8.99 1.02 5.57
CA LEU A 243 9.58 2.23 6.14
C LEU A 243 10.10 1.98 7.57
N ARG A 244 9.34 1.26 8.37
CA ARG A 244 9.74 0.93 9.74
C ARG A 244 10.98 0.03 9.82
N SER A 245 11.18 -0.86 8.84
CA SER A 245 12.29 -1.81 8.84
C SER A 245 13.55 -1.26 8.16
N VAL A 246 13.40 -0.39 7.16
CA VAL A 246 14.50 0.08 6.32
C VAL A 246 15.00 1.47 6.75
N ASP A 247 14.11 2.35 7.21
CA ASP A 247 14.45 3.73 7.56
C ASP A 247 14.57 3.92 9.08
N GLU A 248 15.80 4.09 9.56
CA GLU A 248 16.12 4.25 11.00
C GLU A 248 15.50 5.53 11.61
N ASP A 249 15.25 6.56 10.79
CA ASP A 249 14.71 7.84 11.25
C ASP A 249 13.18 7.87 11.22
N PHE A 250 12.54 6.93 10.52
CA PHE A 250 11.08 6.91 10.37
C PHE A 250 10.34 7.00 11.71
N GLN A 251 10.71 6.17 12.69
CA GLN A 251 10.07 6.15 14.02
C GLN A 251 10.33 7.42 14.84
N LYS A 252 11.38 8.18 14.53
CA LYS A 252 11.69 9.45 15.23
C LYS A 252 10.71 10.55 14.83
N PHE A 253 10.29 10.57 13.56
CA PHE A 253 9.40 11.59 13.01
C PHE A 253 7.94 11.16 13.03
N PHE A 254 7.64 9.89 12.75
CA PHE A 254 6.29 9.32 12.67
C PHE A 254 6.02 8.40 13.87
N LYS A 255 5.67 9.01 15.02
CA LYS A 255 5.51 8.29 16.29
C LYS A 255 4.12 7.70 16.50
N VAL A 256 3.12 8.22 15.82
CA VAL A 256 1.72 7.82 15.96
C VAL A 256 1.34 7.00 14.73
N LYS A 257 0.96 5.74 14.97
CA LYS A 257 0.37 4.86 13.97
C LYS A 257 -1.14 4.83 14.19
N VAL A 258 -1.90 4.98 13.12
CA VAL A 258 -3.36 4.85 13.11
C VAL A 258 -3.71 3.75 12.12
N ASP A 259 -4.24 2.64 12.62
CA ASP A 259 -4.69 1.53 11.80
C ASP A 259 -6.18 1.66 11.48
N PHE A 260 -6.52 1.40 10.22
CA PHE A 260 -7.89 1.22 9.77
C PHE A 260 -8.11 -0.26 9.50
N ASP A 261 -9.14 -0.85 10.13
CA ASP A 261 -9.53 -2.23 9.89
C ASP A 261 -10.26 -2.33 8.53
N THR A 262 -10.21 -3.51 7.92
CA THR A 262 -10.92 -3.83 6.68
C THR A 262 -12.37 -4.24 6.91
N GLU A 263 -12.77 -4.40 8.18
CA GLU A 263 -14.09 -4.85 8.58
C GLU A 263 -14.57 -4.14 9.85
N MET A 264 -15.87 -4.09 10.06
CA MET A 264 -16.50 -3.57 11.28
C MET A 264 -17.68 -4.45 11.70
N PRO A 265 -18.08 -4.44 12.99
CA PRO A 265 -19.24 -5.21 13.46
C PRO A 265 -20.54 -4.77 12.77
N ARG A 266 -21.41 -5.73 12.42
CA ARG A 266 -22.75 -5.48 11.86
C ARG A 266 -23.75 -5.17 12.97
N THR A 267 -23.62 -4.00 13.59
CA THR A 267 -24.54 -3.46 14.60
C THR A 267 -25.60 -2.57 13.98
N ALA A 268 -26.70 -2.31 14.69
CA ALA A 268 -27.74 -1.37 14.22
C ALA A 268 -27.17 0.04 13.96
N GLU A 269 -26.22 0.48 14.78
CA GLU A 269 -25.53 1.76 14.61
C GLU A 269 -24.69 1.78 13.32
N ASN A 270 -23.86 0.75 13.10
CA ASN A 270 -23.06 0.67 11.89
C ASN A 270 -23.89 0.48 10.62
N LEU A 271 -25.03 -0.20 10.70
CA LEU A 271 -26.01 -0.28 9.61
C LEU A 271 -26.58 1.11 9.27
N ALA A 272 -26.89 1.93 10.27
CA ALA A 272 -27.35 3.30 10.06
C ALA A 272 -26.25 4.17 9.43
N HIS A 273 -25.00 4.06 9.91
CA HIS A 273 -23.85 4.78 9.33
C HIS A 273 -23.59 4.34 7.88
N TYR A 274 -23.68 3.04 7.60
CA TYR A 274 -23.50 2.50 6.25
C TYR A 274 -24.58 3.02 5.29
N SER A 275 -25.83 3.08 5.76
CA SER A 275 -26.96 3.65 5.02
C SER A 275 -26.77 5.14 4.75
N ALA A 276 -26.35 5.90 5.76
CA ALA A 276 -26.06 7.33 5.64
C ALA A 276 -24.90 7.59 4.67
N PHE A 277 -23.87 6.75 4.69
CA PHE A 277 -22.74 6.80 3.74
C PHE A 277 -23.23 6.63 2.30
N VAL A 278 -24.04 5.61 2.01
CA VAL A 278 -24.61 5.39 0.66
C VAL A 278 -25.46 6.59 0.22
N GLY A 279 -26.30 7.12 1.11
CA GLY A 279 -27.11 8.31 0.85
C GLY A 279 -26.26 9.56 0.56
N ALA A 280 -25.17 9.75 1.28
CA ALA A 280 -24.23 10.85 1.06
C ALA A 280 -23.51 10.73 -0.29
N VAL A 281 -23.09 9.51 -0.68
CA VAL A 281 -22.52 9.25 -2.00
C VAL A 281 -23.52 9.56 -3.11
N CYS A 282 -24.76 9.06 -2.99
CA CYS A 282 -25.80 9.33 -3.99
C CYS A 282 -26.07 10.82 -4.15
N THR A 283 -26.11 11.59 -3.05
CA THR A 283 -26.33 13.04 -3.10
C THR A 283 -25.15 13.77 -3.75
N ARG A 284 -23.93 13.45 -3.35
CA ARG A 284 -22.70 14.09 -3.87
C ARG A 284 -22.50 13.86 -5.35
N GLU A 285 -22.71 12.61 -5.79
CA GLU A 285 -22.48 12.17 -7.17
C GLU A 285 -23.75 12.29 -8.05
N LYS A 286 -24.87 12.79 -7.49
CA LYS A 286 -26.15 12.94 -8.18
C LYS A 286 -26.71 11.62 -8.73
N LEU A 287 -26.54 10.54 -7.98
CA LEU A 287 -27.05 9.21 -8.31
C LEU A 287 -28.49 9.03 -7.81
N ARG A 288 -29.18 7.99 -8.31
CA ARG A 288 -30.48 7.58 -7.80
C ARG A 288 -30.33 7.01 -6.38
N HIS A 289 -31.24 7.42 -5.48
CA HIS A 289 -31.24 6.93 -4.12
C HIS A 289 -31.74 5.49 -4.04
N PHE A 290 -31.25 4.77 -3.03
CA PHE A 290 -31.63 3.38 -2.77
C PHE A 290 -32.90 3.33 -1.92
N ASP A 291 -33.80 2.40 -2.26
CA ASP A 291 -34.89 2.04 -1.38
C ASP A 291 -34.39 1.02 -0.30
N ARG A 292 -35.31 0.62 0.58
CA ARG A 292 -34.99 -0.32 1.67
C ARG A 292 -34.46 -1.66 1.14
N THR A 293 -34.99 -2.15 0.01
CA THR A 293 -34.63 -3.46 -0.55
C THR A 293 -33.26 -3.41 -1.20
N GLY A 294 -32.96 -2.37 -1.98
CA GLY A 294 -31.64 -2.16 -2.57
C GLY A 294 -30.56 -1.94 -1.51
N LEU A 295 -30.88 -1.21 -0.45
CA LEU A 295 -29.95 -0.99 0.65
C LEU A 295 -29.66 -2.30 1.43
N ALA A 296 -30.68 -3.17 1.62
CA ALA A 296 -30.50 -4.46 2.27
C ALA A 296 -29.52 -5.36 1.48
N GLU A 297 -29.67 -5.44 0.15
CA GLU A 297 -28.77 -6.17 -0.73
C GLU A 297 -27.33 -5.64 -0.67
N LEU A 298 -27.19 -4.31 -0.67
CA LEU A 298 -25.87 -3.68 -0.58
C LEU A 298 -25.19 -3.96 0.77
N ILE A 299 -25.95 -4.02 1.86
CA ILE A 299 -25.47 -4.40 3.19
C ILE A 299 -25.05 -5.87 3.20
N GLU A 300 -25.82 -6.76 2.57
CA GLU A 300 -25.44 -8.17 2.43
C GLU A 300 -24.18 -8.33 1.59
N TYR A 301 -24.04 -7.58 0.51
CA TYR A 301 -22.80 -7.51 -0.26
C TYR A 301 -21.62 -7.03 0.61
N GLY A 302 -21.82 -6.01 1.45
CA GLY A 302 -20.82 -5.56 2.41
C GLY A 302 -20.40 -6.64 3.42
N SER A 303 -21.34 -7.48 3.89
CA SER A 303 -21.04 -8.64 4.75
C SER A 303 -20.32 -9.75 3.97
N ARG A 304 -20.68 -9.97 2.70
CA ARG A 304 -19.97 -10.91 1.82
C ARG A 304 -18.52 -10.50 1.59
N LEU A 305 -18.26 -9.21 1.34
CA LEU A 305 -16.89 -8.67 1.24
C LEU A 305 -16.08 -8.83 2.54
N ALA A 306 -16.75 -8.81 3.69
CA ALA A 306 -16.13 -9.09 4.98
C ALA A 306 -15.97 -10.60 5.26
N GLY A 307 -16.59 -11.48 4.45
CA GLY A 307 -16.55 -12.94 4.65
C GLY A 307 -17.16 -13.39 5.96
N HIS A 308 -18.15 -12.64 6.53
CA HIS A 308 -18.71 -12.96 7.83
C HIS A 308 -20.10 -12.34 8.03
N GLN A 309 -21.09 -13.14 8.49
CA GLN A 309 -22.49 -12.73 8.66
C GLN A 309 -22.69 -11.54 9.62
N ASN A 310 -21.84 -11.44 10.64
CA ASN A 310 -21.93 -10.42 11.69
C ASN A 310 -20.95 -9.25 11.51
N LYS A 311 -20.36 -9.11 10.32
CA LYS A 311 -19.44 -8.03 9.97
C LYS A 311 -19.83 -7.32 8.67
N LEU A 312 -19.31 -6.12 8.48
CA LEU A 312 -19.43 -5.32 7.27
C LEU A 312 -18.02 -4.93 6.81
N SER A 313 -17.80 -4.91 5.51
CA SER A 313 -16.54 -4.45 4.94
C SER A 313 -16.41 -2.93 5.05
N THR A 314 -15.22 -2.46 5.37
CA THR A 314 -14.84 -1.04 5.32
C THR A 314 -14.08 -0.68 4.04
N LYS A 315 -14.00 -1.60 3.09
CA LYS A 315 -13.49 -1.34 1.73
C LYS A 315 -14.54 -0.58 0.92
N PHE A 316 -14.75 0.69 1.29
CA PHE A 316 -15.84 1.49 0.74
C PHE A 316 -15.77 1.69 -0.77
N ASN A 317 -14.59 1.67 -1.38
CA ASN A 317 -14.47 1.78 -2.84
C ASN A 317 -15.18 0.63 -3.56
N GLU A 318 -15.05 -0.62 -3.08
CA GLU A 318 -15.72 -1.77 -3.68
C GLU A 318 -17.26 -1.67 -3.56
N VAL A 319 -17.73 -1.10 -2.45
CA VAL A 319 -19.17 -0.86 -2.23
C VAL A 319 -19.67 0.26 -3.14
N ILE A 320 -18.92 1.35 -3.27
CA ILE A 320 -19.26 2.49 -4.12
C ILE A 320 -19.35 2.08 -5.59
N GLU A 321 -18.48 1.20 -6.07
CA GLU A 321 -18.56 0.66 -7.44
C GLU A 321 -19.94 0.03 -7.70
N VAL A 322 -20.44 -0.79 -6.77
CA VAL A 322 -21.78 -1.39 -6.89
C VAL A 322 -22.88 -0.33 -6.80
N VAL A 323 -22.70 0.71 -5.97
CA VAL A 323 -23.65 1.84 -5.89
C VAL A 323 -23.76 2.56 -7.24
N TYR A 324 -22.65 2.87 -7.89
CA TYR A 324 -22.63 3.49 -9.23
C TYR A 324 -23.32 2.60 -10.26
N GLU A 325 -22.95 1.33 -10.31
CA GLU A 325 -23.47 0.41 -11.31
C GLU A 325 -24.98 0.15 -11.11
N ALA A 326 -25.43 -0.08 -9.88
CA ALA A 326 -26.83 -0.27 -9.57
C ALA A 326 -27.68 0.97 -9.89
N SER A 327 -27.14 2.18 -9.65
CA SER A 327 -27.79 3.43 -10.04
C SER A 327 -27.90 3.54 -11.57
N SER A 328 -26.88 3.13 -12.31
CA SER A 328 -26.90 3.13 -13.78
C SER A 328 -27.94 2.14 -14.34
N TRP A 329 -28.08 0.95 -13.74
CA TRP A 329 -29.12 0.00 -14.12
C TRP A 329 -30.53 0.54 -13.84
N ALA A 330 -30.73 1.17 -12.68
CA ALA A 330 -32.01 1.83 -12.36
C ALA A 330 -32.31 2.97 -13.34
N GLU A 331 -31.33 3.68 -13.83
CA GLU A 331 -31.47 4.72 -14.84
C GLU A 331 -31.91 4.15 -16.19
N ILE A 332 -31.25 3.10 -16.67
CA ILE A 332 -31.58 2.38 -17.92
C ILE A 332 -33.02 1.87 -17.87
N GLU A 333 -33.48 1.37 -16.73
CA GLU A 333 -34.84 0.88 -16.51
C GLU A 333 -35.85 1.98 -16.18
N ASN A 334 -35.44 3.26 -16.18
CA ASN A 334 -36.24 4.43 -15.81
C ASN A 334 -36.89 4.33 -14.41
N ALA A 335 -36.30 3.57 -13.50
CA ALA A 335 -36.74 3.48 -12.11
C ALA A 335 -36.37 4.76 -11.34
N SER A 336 -37.25 5.25 -10.47
CA SER A 336 -36.97 6.45 -9.66
C SER A 336 -36.00 6.22 -8.53
N VAL A 337 -35.86 4.98 -8.06
CA VAL A 337 -35.03 4.53 -6.95
C VAL A 337 -34.33 3.20 -7.30
N VAL A 338 -33.23 2.91 -6.62
CA VAL A 338 -32.49 1.64 -6.75
C VAL A 338 -33.09 0.61 -5.81
N GLY A 339 -33.72 -0.44 -6.34
CA GLY A 339 -34.22 -1.59 -5.59
C GLY A 339 -33.24 -2.77 -5.62
N SER A 340 -33.61 -3.88 -4.92
CA SER A 340 -32.79 -5.10 -4.81
C SER A 340 -32.39 -5.68 -6.17
N ALA A 341 -33.31 -5.72 -7.15
CA ALA A 341 -33.01 -6.24 -8.48
C ALA A 341 -31.85 -5.52 -9.18
N HIS A 342 -31.76 -4.20 -9.05
CA HIS A 342 -30.68 -3.41 -9.64
C HIS A 342 -29.32 -3.70 -8.98
N VAL A 343 -29.31 -3.88 -7.64
CA VAL A 343 -28.08 -4.23 -6.90
C VAL A 343 -27.60 -5.64 -7.26
N ILE A 344 -28.52 -6.61 -7.27
CA ILE A 344 -28.20 -7.99 -7.67
C ILE A 344 -27.66 -8.02 -9.11
N LYS A 345 -28.29 -7.25 -10.03
CA LYS A 345 -27.82 -7.14 -11.40
C LYS A 345 -26.42 -6.55 -11.48
N ALA A 346 -26.14 -5.47 -10.75
CA ALA A 346 -24.81 -4.86 -10.70
C ALA A 346 -23.75 -5.86 -10.20
N ILE A 347 -24.04 -6.62 -9.15
CA ILE A 347 -23.14 -7.64 -8.61
C ILE A 347 -22.91 -8.77 -9.65
N ASN A 348 -23.97 -9.25 -10.29
CA ASN A 348 -23.88 -10.31 -11.30
C ASN A 348 -23.08 -9.87 -12.53
N GLU A 349 -23.27 -8.64 -12.99
CA GLU A 349 -22.51 -8.08 -14.12
C GLU A 349 -21.03 -7.85 -13.76
N LYS A 350 -20.73 -7.45 -12.51
CA LYS A 350 -19.35 -7.40 -12.01
C LYS A 350 -18.70 -8.79 -12.06
N VAL A 351 -19.39 -9.82 -11.60
CA VAL A 351 -18.93 -11.22 -11.67
C VAL A 351 -18.74 -11.65 -13.13
N TYR A 352 -19.71 -11.41 -13.99
CA TYR A 352 -19.67 -11.78 -15.42
C TYR A 352 -18.47 -11.19 -16.15
N ARG A 353 -18.02 -10.01 -15.79
CA ARG A 353 -16.82 -9.39 -16.39
C ARG A 353 -15.50 -10.06 -15.97
N CYS A 354 -15.48 -10.76 -14.83
CA CYS A 354 -14.26 -11.31 -14.23
C CYS A 354 -14.22 -12.86 -14.23
N ASN A 355 -15.36 -13.55 -14.43
CA ASN A 355 -15.50 -14.99 -14.20
C ASN A 355 -15.07 -15.89 -15.38
N ARG A 356 -14.43 -15.34 -16.41
CA ARG A 356 -14.08 -16.11 -17.63
C ARG A 356 -13.28 -17.39 -17.36
N ILE A 357 -12.38 -17.36 -16.36
CA ILE A 357 -11.55 -18.53 -16.02
C ILE A 357 -12.42 -19.58 -15.33
N GLU A 358 -13.31 -19.17 -14.41
CA GLU A 358 -14.28 -20.05 -13.77
C GLU A 358 -15.17 -20.73 -14.80
N GLU A 359 -15.76 -19.98 -15.75
CA GLU A 359 -16.61 -20.55 -16.82
C GLU A 359 -15.88 -21.61 -17.66
N LYS A 360 -14.62 -21.36 -18.00
CA LYS A 360 -13.82 -22.35 -18.74
C LYS A 360 -13.57 -23.61 -17.93
N MET A 361 -13.24 -23.49 -16.65
CA MET A 361 -13.04 -24.64 -15.78
C MET A 361 -14.34 -25.41 -15.57
N GLN A 362 -15.45 -24.70 -15.42
CA GLN A 362 -16.78 -25.29 -15.34
C GLN A 362 -17.12 -26.10 -16.61
N ASP A 363 -16.88 -25.52 -17.80
CA ASP A 363 -17.08 -26.20 -19.08
C ASP A 363 -16.19 -27.47 -19.21
N MET A 364 -14.94 -27.43 -18.75
CA MET A 364 -14.05 -28.60 -18.72
C MET A 364 -14.55 -29.69 -17.78
N MET A 365 -15.13 -29.33 -16.62
CA MET A 365 -15.74 -30.30 -15.71
C MET A 365 -17.05 -30.88 -16.24
N LEU A 366 -17.87 -30.06 -16.92
CA LEU A 366 -19.11 -30.52 -17.56
C LEU A 366 -18.84 -31.47 -18.74
N LYS A 367 -17.75 -31.25 -19.48
CA LYS A 367 -17.29 -32.10 -20.56
C LYS A 367 -16.43 -33.28 -20.10
N GLU A 368 -16.29 -33.46 -18.80
CA GLU A 368 -15.48 -34.54 -18.17
C GLU A 368 -13.99 -34.52 -18.57
N VAL A 369 -13.49 -33.38 -19.09
CA VAL A 369 -12.04 -33.17 -19.29
C VAL A 369 -11.34 -33.08 -17.92
N LEU A 370 -11.98 -32.40 -16.94
CA LEU A 370 -11.63 -32.46 -15.53
C LEU A 370 -12.61 -33.40 -14.83
N MET A 371 -12.09 -34.52 -14.29
CA MET A 371 -12.87 -35.63 -13.78
C MET A 371 -13.28 -35.42 -12.32
N VAL A 372 -14.35 -34.67 -12.08
CA VAL A 372 -15.00 -34.46 -10.79
C VAL A 372 -16.37 -35.12 -10.83
N ALA A 373 -16.66 -36.08 -9.95
CA ALA A 373 -17.99 -36.71 -9.87
C ALA A 373 -18.93 -35.88 -8.97
N THR A 374 -20.23 -35.86 -9.28
CA THR A 374 -21.27 -35.18 -8.47
C THR A 374 -22.38 -36.12 -8.00
N ASP A 375 -22.20 -37.41 -8.25
CA ASP A 375 -23.12 -38.48 -7.82
C ASP A 375 -22.39 -39.83 -7.73
N GLY A 376 -23.08 -40.86 -7.24
CA GLY A 376 -22.53 -42.19 -7.04
C GLY A 376 -21.65 -42.29 -5.79
N GLU A 377 -20.96 -43.44 -5.68
CA GLU A 377 -20.12 -43.80 -4.53
C GLU A 377 -18.79 -44.39 -5.04
N ALA A 378 -17.69 -44.15 -4.32
CA ALA A 378 -16.39 -44.69 -4.65
C ALA A 378 -15.53 -44.92 -3.40
N ILE A 379 -14.65 -45.93 -3.45
CA ILE A 379 -13.69 -46.24 -2.39
C ILE A 379 -12.39 -45.48 -2.67
N GLY A 380 -11.84 -44.80 -1.65
CA GLY A 380 -10.57 -44.12 -1.76
C GLY A 380 -10.57 -42.95 -2.77
N LYS A 381 -11.73 -42.34 -3.03
CA LYS A 381 -11.93 -41.22 -3.90
C LYS A 381 -12.91 -40.23 -3.30
N ILE A 382 -12.60 -38.92 -3.29
CA ILE A 382 -13.42 -37.89 -2.66
C ILE A 382 -13.23 -36.55 -3.39
N ASN A 383 -14.22 -35.66 -3.31
CA ASN A 383 -14.10 -34.30 -3.83
C ASN A 383 -13.58 -33.34 -2.75
N GLY A 384 -12.42 -32.74 -2.98
CA GLY A 384 -11.87 -31.64 -2.19
C GLY A 384 -12.20 -30.30 -2.82
N LEU A 385 -12.11 -29.23 -2.03
CA LEU A 385 -12.41 -27.86 -2.46
C LEU A 385 -11.23 -26.92 -2.22
N SER A 386 -10.83 -26.23 -3.26
CA SER A 386 -9.84 -25.15 -3.23
C SER A 386 -10.45 -23.81 -3.66
N VAL A 387 -9.76 -22.71 -3.42
CA VAL A 387 -10.11 -21.38 -3.94
C VAL A 387 -9.01 -20.93 -4.88
N LEU A 388 -9.39 -20.42 -6.02
CA LEU A 388 -8.51 -19.70 -6.93
C LEU A 388 -8.80 -18.21 -6.80
N ASP A 389 -7.75 -17.43 -6.49
CA ASP A 389 -7.83 -15.99 -6.28
C ASP A 389 -6.96 -15.29 -7.33
N PHE A 390 -7.57 -14.39 -8.12
CA PHE A 390 -6.91 -13.58 -9.16
C PHE A 390 -6.81 -12.10 -8.76
N GLY A 391 -7.12 -11.79 -7.49
CA GLY A 391 -7.04 -10.45 -6.93
C GLY A 391 -8.33 -9.63 -7.05
N ASP A 392 -8.94 -9.63 -8.21
CA ASP A 392 -10.23 -8.96 -8.49
C ASP A 392 -11.43 -9.91 -8.40
N TYR A 393 -11.20 -11.20 -8.55
CA TYR A 393 -12.21 -12.24 -8.50
C TYR A 393 -11.65 -13.55 -7.93
N SER A 394 -12.40 -14.15 -7.00
CA SER A 394 -12.08 -15.45 -6.40
C SER A 394 -13.26 -16.40 -6.57
N PHE A 395 -12.97 -17.67 -6.86
CA PHE A 395 -14.00 -18.70 -6.98
C PHE A 395 -13.53 -20.06 -6.47
N GLY A 396 -14.50 -20.90 -6.10
CA GLY A 396 -14.26 -22.26 -5.62
C GLY A 396 -14.03 -23.26 -6.75
N ARG A 397 -13.00 -24.10 -6.60
CA ARG A 397 -12.68 -25.18 -7.52
C ARG A 397 -12.81 -26.53 -6.83
N PRO A 398 -13.75 -27.41 -7.24
CA PRO A 398 -13.75 -28.79 -6.82
C PRO A 398 -12.62 -29.57 -7.52
N SER A 399 -11.97 -30.46 -6.78
CA SER A 399 -10.90 -31.32 -7.29
C SER A 399 -11.08 -32.74 -6.75
N CYS A 400 -10.78 -33.73 -7.59
CA CYS A 400 -10.81 -35.12 -7.18
C CYS A 400 -9.55 -35.46 -6.39
N ILE A 401 -9.69 -36.03 -5.21
CA ILE A 401 -8.59 -36.57 -4.40
C ILE A 401 -8.73 -38.07 -4.34
N THR A 402 -7.64 -38.79 -4.57
CA THR A 402 -7.59 -40.25 -4.45
C THR A 402 -6.54 -40.69 -3.44
N ALA A 403 -6.83 -41.79 -2.76
CA ALA A 403 -5.91 -42.46 -1.86
C ALA A 403 -5.83 -43.94 -2.18
N SER A 404 -4.64 -44.42 -2.48
CA SER A 404 -4.34 -45.85 -2.64
C SER A 404 -3.55 -46.36 -1.45
N THR A 405 -4.11 -47.32 -0.75
CA THR A 405 -3.49 -47.92 0.45
C THR A 405 -3.07 -49.35 0.22
N PHE A 406 -1.84 -49.69 0.58
CA PHE A 406 -1.29 -51.02 0.48
C PHE A 406 -0.28 -51.31 1.59
N MET A 407 0.11 -52.56 1.69
CA MET A 407 1.10 -53.04 2.64
C MET A 407 2.45 -52.41 2.35
N GLY A 408 3.06 -51.73 3.34
CA GLY A 408 4.34 -51.05 3.19
C GLY A 408 4.84 -50.40 4.48
N LYS A 409 5.96 -49.71 4.40
CA LYS A 409 6.61 -49.01 5.54
C LYS A 409 6.79 -47.52 5.33
N GLU A 410 6.38 -46.98 4.19
CA GLU A 410 6.63 -45.56 3.82
C GLU A 410 5.68 -44.61 4.59
N GLY A 411 4.61 -45.11 5.18
CA GLY A 411 3.59 -44.25 5.80
C GLY A 411 2.69 -43.60 4.77
N VAL A 412 2.28 -42.36 5.04
CA VAL A 412 1.51 -41.55 4.08
C VAL A 412 2.47 -40.78 3.18
N VAL A 413 2.38 -41.02 1.90
CA VAL A 413 3.16 -40.37 0.84
C VAL A 413 2.24 -39.45 0.05
N ASN A 414 2.50 -38.17 0.11
CA ASN A 414 1.80 -37.17 -0.69
C ASN A 414 2.55 -36.98 -2.02
N ILE A 415 1.87 -37.28 -3.14
CA ILE A 415 2.47 -37.25 -4.48
C ILE A 415 2.86 -35.82 -4.86
N GLU A 416 2.07 -34.82 -4.54
CA GLU A 416 2.38 -33.41 -4.80
C GLU A 416 3.67 -32.97 -4.10
N ARG A 417 3.93 -33.47 -2.89
CA ARG A 417 5.18 -33.18 -2.17
C ARG A 417 6.39 -33.81 -2.88
N GLU A 418 6.27 -35.05 -3.29
CA GLU A 418 7.36 -35.76 -3.96
C GLU A 418 7.63 -35.20 -5.38
N ALA A 419 6.64 -34.52 -5.97
CA ALA A 419 6.74 -33.85 -7.26
C ALA A 419 7.07 -32.35 -7.16
N ASP A 420 7.44 -31.83 -5.96
CA ASP A 420 7.69 -30.40 -5.69
C ASP A 420 6.50 -29.47 -6.03
N MET A 421 5.28 -29.97 -5.94
CA MET A 421 4.04 -29.25 -6.21
C MET A 421 3.26 -28.89 -4.95
N SER A 422 3.78 -29.25 -3.75
CA SER A 422 3.17 -29.00 -2.46
C SER A 422 3.79 -27.80 -1.75
N GLY A 423 2.99 -26.81 -1.41
CA GLY A 423 3.40 -25.72 -0.53
C GLY A 423 3.64 -26.19 0.92
N SER A 424 4.29 -25.33 1.70
CA SER A 424 4.68 -25.65 3.09
C SER A 424 3.47 -25.87 4.01
N SER A 425 2.38 -25.13 3.80
CA SER A 425 1.16 -25.24 4.59
C SER A 425 0.43 -26.55 4.30
N HIS A 426 0.37 -26.98 3.05
CA HIS A 426 -0.21 -28.26 2.66
C HIS A 426 0.62 -29.42 3.21
N THR A 427 1.94 -29.41 3.05
CA THR A 427 2.85 -30.39 3.64
C THR A 427 2.65 -30.54 5.15
N LYS A 428 2.48 -29.42 5.88
CA LYS A 428 2.16 -29.43 7.31
C LYS A 428 0.81 -30.11 7.58
N GLY A 429 -0.22 -29.86 6.76
CA GLY A 429 -1.53 -30.53 6.85
C GLY A 429 -1.41 -32.04 6.76
N VAL A 430 -0.67 -32.54 5.76
CA VAL A 430 -0.42 -33.98 5.57
C VAL A 430 0.34 -34.58 6.76
N LEU A 431 1.38 -33.93 7.27
CA LEU A 431 2.10 -34.41 8.46
C LEU A 431 1.20 -34.45 9.71
N THR A 432 0.26 -33.50 9.82
CA THR A 432 -0.69 -33.44 10.93
C THR A 432 -1.71 -34.60 10.89
N LEU A 433 -2.26 -34.91 9.72
CA LEU A 433 -3.18 -36.07 9.58
C LEU A 433 -2.46 -37.39 9.85
N VAL A 434 -1.18 -37.52 9.51
CA VAL A 434 -0.36 -38.70 9.88
C VAL A 434 -0.25 -38.82 11.39
N GLY A 435 -0.08 -37.70 12.09
CA GLY A 435 -0.10 -37.66 13.55
C GLY A 435 -1.42 -38.18 14.14
N TYR A 436 -2.58 -37.80 13.55
CA TYR A 436 -3.88 -38.31 13.94
C TYR A 436 -3.99 -39.82 13.71
N LEU A 437 -3.62 -40.33 12.52
CA LEU A 437 -3.65 -41.78 12.25
C LEU A 437 -2.77 -42.57 13.22
N GLY A 438 -1.57 -42.08 13.51
CA GLY A 438 -0.66 -42.66 14.48
C GLY A 438 -1.24 -42.70 15.90
N GLN A 439 -1.85 -41.58 16.33
CA GLN A 439 -2.52 -41.53 17.64
C GLN A 439 -3.72 -42.46 17.71
N LYS A 440 -4.51 -42.58 16.67
CA LYS A 440 -5.77 -43.36 16.66
C LYS A 440 -5.49 -44.86 16.51
N PHE A 441 -4.55 -45.27 15.65
CA PHE A 441 -4.41 -46.69 15.25
C PHE A 441 -3.03 -47.30 15.54
N ALA A 442 -2.03 -46.54 15.99
CA ALA A 442 -0.66 -47.06 16.17
C ALA A 442 -0.25 -47.17 17.66
N GLN A 443 -1.20 -47.26 18.59
CA GLN A 443 -0.90 -47.33 20.02
C GLN A 443 -0.41 -48.75 20.45
N LYS A 444 -0.81 -49.79 19.74
CA LYS A 444 -0.47 -51.19 20.08
C LYS A 444 0.53 -51.81 19.12
N ARG A 445 0.72 -51.22 17.96
CA ARG A 445 1.59 -51.70 16.89
C ARG A 445 2.03 -50.57 16.00
N PRO A 446 3.18 -50.65 15.34
CA PRO A 446 3.58 -49.62 14.36
C PRO A 446 2.61 -49.58 13.18
N LEU A 447 2.47 -48.39 12.59
CA LEU A 447 1.68 -48.16 11.37
C LEU A 447 2.44 -48.74 10.16
N GLN A 448 2.11 -49.97 9.77
CA GLN A 448 2.72 -50.64 8.62
C GLN A 448 1.82 -50.49 7.36
N LEU A 449 1.90 -49.34 6.79
CA LEU A 449 1.05 -48.82 5.72
C LEU A 449 1.89 -48.00 4.76
N THR A 450 1.64 -48.16 3.46
CA THR A 450 1.92 -47.12 2.47
C THR A 450 0.60 -46.62 1.92
N ALA A 451 0.31 -45.35 2.12
CA ALA A 451 -0.85 -44.67 1.57
C ALA A 451 -0.36 -43.55 0.62
N ARG A 452 -0.68 -43.65 -0.65
CA ARG A 452 -0.38 -42.61 -1.63
C ARG A 452 -1.61 -41.76 -1.86
N ILE A 453 -1.47 -40.45 -1.70
CA ILE A 453 -2.54 -39.47 -1.88
C ILE A 453 -2.15 -38.56 -3.04
N THR A 454 -3.12 -38.20 -3.86
CA THR A 454 -2.94 -37.21 -4.93
C THR A 454 -4.22 -36.45 -5.23
N PHE A 455 -4.06 -35.21 -5.66
CA PHE A 455 -5.08 -34.39 -6.30
C PHE A 455 -5.06 -34.67 -7.80
N GLU A 456 -6.01 -35.43 -8.28
CA GLU A 456 -6.08 -35.80 -9.67
C GLU A 456 -6.19 -34.57 -10.58
N GLN A 457 -5.42 -34.55 -11.65
CA GLN A 457 -5.42 -33.46 -12.65
C GLN A 457 -5.17 -32.05 -12.08
N LEU A 458 -4.41 -31.94 -10.98
CA LEU A 458 -3.96 -30.67 -10.42
C LEU A 458 -2.48 -30.49 -10.75
N TYR A 459 -2.16 -29.56 -11.65
CA TYR A 459 -0.81 -29.32 -12.14
C TYR A 459 -0.23 -27.98 -11.75
N ASP A 460 -1.05 -27.09 -11.14
CA ASP A 460 -0.65 -25.74 -10.72
C ASP A 460 -0.06 -25.70 -9.30
N GLY A 461 0.04 -26.88 -8.65
CA GLY A 461 0.44 -26.98 -7.26
C GLY A 461 -0.70 -26.76 -6.27
N VAL A 462 -0.49 -27.17 -5.02
CA VAL A 462 -1.43 -27.01 -3.92
C VAL A 462 -0.74 -26.41 -2.69
N ASP A 463 -1.36 -25.43 -2.05
CA ASP A 463 -0.95 -24.93 -0.76
C ASP A 463 -2.17 -24.73 0.16
N GLY A 464 -1.90 -24.59 1.48
CA GLY A 464 -2.93 -24.55 2.50
C GLY A 464 -3.27 -25.94 3.05
N ASP A 465 -3.62 -25.99 4.33
CA ASP A 465 -3.96 -27.22 5.06
C ASP A 465 -5.46 -27.58 4.97
N SER A 466 -6.25 -26.82 4.23
CA SER A 466 -7.72 -26.91 4.18
C SER A 466 -8.27 -28.19 3.54
N ALA A 467 -7.41 -29.01 2.91
CA ALA A 467 -7.76 -30.30 2.35
C ALA A 467 -7.42 -31.49 3.26
N SER A 468 -6.72 -31.26 4.39
CA SER A 468 -6.19 -32.35 5.23
C SER A 468 -7.28 -33.26 5.83
N SER A 469 -8.48 -32.74 6.12
CA SER A 469 -9.61 -33.60 6.51
C SER A 469 -10.13 -34.44 5.34
N THR A 470 -10.16 -33.88 4.13
CA THR A 470 -10.59 -34.56 2.90
C THR A 470 -9.64 -35.71 2.57
N GLU A 471 -8.33 -35.46 2.62
CA GLU A 471 -7.28 -36.46 2.42
C GLU A 471 -7.39 -37.58 3.47
N LEU A 472 -7.65 -37.22 4.74
CA LEU A 472 -7.85 -38.19 5.81
C LEU A 472 -9.07 -39.07 5.55
N TYR A 473 -10.21 -38.52 5.17
CA TYR A 473 -11.42 -39.32 4.84
C TYR A 473 -11.15 -40.22 3.63
N CYS A 474 -10.39 -39.76 2.65
CA CYS A 474 -10.00 -40.59 1.50
C CYS A 474 -9.17 -41.82 1.93
N ILE A 475 -8.19 -41.63 2.83
CA ILE A 475 -7.40 -42.74 3.42
C ILE A 475 -8.28 -43.68 4.23
N LEU A 476 -9.16 -43.17 5.08
CA LEU A 476 -10.06 -43.96 5.89
C LEU A 476 -11.02 -44.83 5.05
N SER A 477 -11.54 -44.24 3.95
CA SER A 477 -12.35 -44.99 2.96
C SER A 477 -11.53 -46.10 2.29
N SER A 478 -10.32 -45.81 1.85
CA SER A 478 -9.44 -46.79 1.21
C SER A 478 -9.07 -47.94 2.14
N LEU A 479 -8.81 -47.66 3.43
CA LEU A 479 -8.46 -48.66 4.43
C LEU A 479 -9.65 -49.50 4.90
N SER A 480 -10.81 -48.86 5.13
CA SER A 480 -12.03 -49.55 5.57
C SER A 480 -12.69 -50.36 4.45
N GLY A 481 -12.40 -50.03 3.16
CA GLY A 481 -13.11 -50.57 2.02
C GLY A 481 -14.54 -50.06 1.88
N LEU A 482 -14.93 -49.05 2.64
CA LEU A 482 -16.26 -48.43 2.55
C LEU A 482 -16.27 -47.31 1.53
N PRO A 483 -17.26 -47.29 0.62
CA PRO A 483 -17.39 -46.22 -0.35
C PRO A 483 -17.84 -44.93 0.33
N VAL A 484 -17.41 -43.78 -0.25
CA VAL A 484 -17.87 -42.44 0.13
C VAL A 484 -18.70 -41.84 -0.97
N SER A 485 -19.70 -41.04 -0.58
CA SER A 485 -20.59 -40.36 -1.52
C SER A 485 -19.83 -39.33 -2.35
N GLN A 486 -19.90 -39.46 -3.67
CA GLN A 486 -19.30 -38.51 -4.63
C GLN A 486 -20.16 -37.26 -4.84
N GLY A 487 -21.41 -37.26 -4.39
CA GLY A 487 -22.28 -36.10 -4.36
C GLY A 487 -21.92 -35.10 -3.24
N ILE A 488 -20.98 -35.45 -2.36
CA ILE A 488 -20.57 -34.60 -1.24
C ILE A 488 -19.12 -34.20 -1.41
N ALA A 489 -18.86 -32.89 -1.44
CA ALA A 489 -17.50 -32.35 -1.40
C ALA A 489 -17.11 -31.97 0.03
N VAL A 490 -15.83 -31.94 0.32
CA VAL A 490 -15.33 -31.69 1.68
C VAL A 490 -14.29 -30.58 1.67
N THR A 491 -14.33 -29.72 2.69
CA THR A 491 -13.23 -28.83 3.04
C THR A 491 -13.10 -28.72 4.56
N GLY A 492 -11.89 -28.67 5.05
CA GLY A 492 -11.58 -28.53 6.47
C GLY A 492 -10.13 -28.89 6.76
N SER A 493 -9.51 -28.21 7.70
CA SER A 493 -8.24 -28.63 8.28
C SER A 493 -8.49 -29.55 9.47
N VAL A 494 -7.62 -30.53 9.71
CA VAL A 494 -7.70 -31.42 10.84
C VAL A 494 -6.48 -31.26 11.73
N ASN A 495 -6.69 -31.29 13.06
CA ASN A 495 -5.58 -31.35 14.00
C ASN A 495 -5.26 -32.80 14.40
N GLN A 496 -4.15 -32.99 15.12
CA GLN A 496 -3.72 -34.34 15.59
C GLN A 496 -4.69 -35.03 16.53
N LYS A 497 -5.72 -34.34 17.05
CA LYS A 497 -6.74 -34.85 17.96
C LYS A 497 -8.06 -35.20 17.26
N GLY A 498 -8.15 -34.92 15.96
CA GLY A 498 -9.35 -35.17 15.17
C GLY A 498 -10.37 -34.03 15.19
N ASP A 499 -10.02 -32.86 15.74
CA ASP A 499 -10.91 -31.71 15.64
C ASP A 499 -10.78 -31.07 14.25
N ILE A 500 -11.90 -30.72 13.65
CA ILE A 500 -11.98 -30.02 12.36
C ILE A 500 -11.85 -28.52 12.59
N GLN A 501 -10.85 -27.94 11.96
CA GLN A 501 -10.48 -26.54 12.13
C GLN A 501 -11.04 -25.69 10.99
N PRO A 502 -11.36 -24.40 11.25
CA PRO A 502 -11.89 -23.48 10.24
C PRO A 502 -10.88 -23.19 9.15
N VAL A 503 -11.40 -22.90 7.95
CA VAL A 503 -10.63 -22.64 6.73
C VAL A 503 -11.10 -21.35 6.06
N GLY A 504 -10.25 -20.79 5.19
CA GLY A 504 -10.60 -19.64 4.38
C GLY A 504 -11.42 -20.00 3.12
N GLY A 505 -12.14 -19.01 2.58
CA GLY A 505 -12.85 -19.12 1.31
C GLY A 505 -13.98 -20.13 1.28
N VAL A 506 -14.65 -20.35 2.44
CA VAL A 506 -15.71 -21.36 2.54
C VAL A 506 -16.92 -21.03 1.67
N THR A 507 -17.23 -19.75 1.49
CA THR A 507 -18.33 -19.29 0.63
C THR A 507 -18.05 -19.66 -0.83
N GLU A 508 -16.90 -19.31 -1.34
CA GLU A 508 -16.46 -19.61 -2.71
C GLU A 508 -16.39 -21.11 -2.96
N LYS A 509 -15.87 -21.88 -2.00
CA LYS A 509 -15.78 -23.34 -2.06
C LYS A 509 -17.15 -24.00 -2.19
N VAL A 510 -18.12 -23.56 -1.39
CA VAL A 510 -19.51 -24.07 -1.46
C VAL A 510 -20.15 -23.71 -2.77
N GLU A 511 -20.04 -22.46 -3.22
CA GLU A 511 -20.62 -21.96 -4.47
C GLU A 511 -20.02 -22.67 -5.70
N GLY A 512 -18.70 -22.90 -5.73
CA GLY A 512 -18.04 -23.58 -6.82
C GLY A 512 -18.53 -25.01 -7.04
N PHE A 513 -18.71 -25.79 -5.94
CA PHE A 513 -19.28 -27.14 -6.05
C PHE A 513 -20.77 -27.12 -6.38
N PHE A 514 -21.52 -26.19 -5.78
CA PHE A 514 -22.94 -26.01 -6.08
C PHE A 514 -23.16 -25.70 -7.56
N ASN A 515 -22.38 -24.79 -8.16
CA ASN A 515 -22.50 -24.45 -9.57
C ASN A 515 -22.32 -25.70 -10.46
N LEU A 516 -21.33 -26.54 -10.18
CA LEU A 516 -21.12 -27.80 -10.90
C LEU A 516 -22.32 -28.76 -10.74
N CYS A 517 -22.82 -28.93 -9.51
CA CYS A 517 -23.98 -29.78 -9.25
C CYS A 517 -25.26 -29.25 -9.91
N ARG A 518 -25.50 -27.93 -9.88
CA ARG A 518 -26.64 -27.30 -10.53
C ARG A 518 -26.64 -27.54 -12.04
N ASP A 519 -25.51 -27.35 -12.68
CA ASP A 519 -25.39 -27.45 -14.13
C ASP A 519 -25.48 -28.90 -14.63
N ARG A 520 -25.13 -29.89 -13.79
CA ARG A 520 -25.39 -31.32 -14.04
C ARG A 520 -26.78 -31.78 -13.64
N GLY A 521 -27.49 -31.02 -12.85
CA GLY A 521 -28.81 -31.33 -12.28
C GLY A 521 -28.74 -31.73 -10.82
N LEU A 522 -29.43 -30.96 -9.99
CA LEU A 522 -29.52 -31.24 -8.55
C LEU A 522 -30.40 -32.46 -8.28
N THR A 523 -29.85 -33.45 -7.53
CA THR A 523 -30.54 -34.69 -7.18
C THR A 523 -31.16 -34.66 -5.77
N GLY A 524 -30.89 -33.64 -4.97
CA GLY A 524 -31.29 -33.55 -3.56
C GLY A 524 -30.38 -34.34 -2.62
N LYS A 525 -29.26 -34.92 -3.11
CA LYS A 525 -28.27 -35.65 -2.33
C LYS A 525 -26.91 -34.96 -2.31
N GLN A 526 -26.75 -33.92 -3.14
CA GLN A 526 -25.48 -33.18 -3.19
C GLN A 526 -25.34 -32.22 -2.02
N GLY A 527 -24.10 -31.99 -1.62
CA GLY A 527 -23.80 -31.08 -0.54
C GLY A 527 -22.30 -30.85 -0.31
N VAL A 528 -22.01 -30.04 0.68
CA VAL A 528 -20.64 -29.76 1.11
C VAL A 528 -20.50 -29.94 2.62
N VAL A 529 -19.45 -30.63 3.03
CA VAL A 529 -19.01 -30.71 4.43
C VAL A 529 -18.05 -29.58 4.71
N ILE A 530 -18.35 -28.79 5.74
CA ILE A 530 -17.56 -27.63 6.18
C ILE A 530 -17.25 -27.75 7.68
N PRO A 531 -16.21 -27.08 8.18
CA PRO A 531 -15.99 -26.96 9.62
C PRO A 531 -17.14 -26.21 10.30
N ALA A 532 -17.64 -26.69 11.44
CA ALA A 532 -18.72 -26.05 12.17
C ALA A 532 -18.40 -24.61 12.58
N ARG A 533 -17.13 -24.30 12.82
CA ARG A 533 -16.66 -22.94 13.13
C ARG A 533 -16.70 -21.97 11.95
N ASN A 534 -16.95 -22.43 10.73
CA ASN A 534 -17.11 -21.59 9.55
C ASN A 534 -18.56 -21.23 9.23
N ILE A 535 -19.54 -21.61 10.05
CA ILE A 535 -20.97 -21.30 9.80
C ILE A 535 -21.16 -19.79 9.67
N ASP A 536 -20.57 -18.99 10.55
CA ASP A 536 -20.67 -17.53 10.52
C ASP A 536 -19.96 -16.86 9.32
N ASN A 537 -19.10 -17.61 8.61
CA ASN A 537 -18.42 -17.14 7.42
C ASN A 537 -19.20 -17.36 6.11
N LEU A 538 -20.30 -18.09 6.16
CA LEU A 538 -21.13 -18.37 4.98
C LEU A 538 -21.93 -17.13 4.57
N MET A 539 -21.52 -16.52 3.47
CA MET A 539 -22.22 -15.42 2.80
C MET A 539 -22.60 -15.83 1.39
N LEU A 540 -23.42 -16.87 1.29
CA LEU A 540 -23.80 -17.55 0.05
C LEU A 540 -24.72 -16.70 -0.82
N ASN A 541 -24.62 -16.87 -2.14
CA ASN A 541 -25.53 -16.26 -3.08
C ASN A 541 -26.97 -16.79 -2.97
N HIS A 542 -27.94 -16.04 -3.48
CA HIS A 542 -29.36 -16.38 -3.35
C HIS A 542 -29.73 -17.74 -3.95
N GLN A 543 -29.03 -18.20 -5.00
CA GLN A 543 -29.33 -19.48 -5.67
C GLN A 543 -28.97 -20.66 -4.74
N VAL A 544 -27.83 -20.59 -4.05
CA VAL A 544 -27.44 -21.62 -3.08
C VAL A 544 -28.41 -21.63 -1.90
N VAL A 545 -28.71 -20.44 -1.33
CA VAL A 545 -29.63 -20.31 -0.20
C VAL A 545 -31.01 -20.90 -0.54
N GLN A 546 -31.52 -20.59 -1.74
CA GLN A 546 -32.79 -21.13 -2.21
C GLN A 546 -32.74 -22.66 -2.37
N ALA A 547 -31.67 -23.19 -3.00
CA ALA A 547 -31.53 -24.63 -3.18
C ALA A 547 -31.44 -25.39 -1.87
N VAL A 548 -30.78 -24.80 -0.85
CA VAL A 548 -30.74 -25.37 0.52
C VAL A 548 -32.11 -25.31 1.17
N ALA A 549 -32.84 -24.20 1.08
CA ALA A 549 -34.18 -24.08 1.59
C ALA A 549 -35.16 -25.10 0.96
N GLU A 550 -35.00 -25.37 -0.34
CA GLU A 550 -35.76 -26.35 -1.10
C GLU A 550 -35.27 -27.81 -0.89
N ARG A 551 -34.25 -28.04 -0.03
CA ARG A 551 -33.62 -29.34 0.20
C ARG A 551 -33.07 -30.03 -1.06
N LYS A 552 -32.66 -29.24 -2.05
CA LYS A 552 -32.03 -29.73 -3.27
C LYS A 552 -30.51 -29.79 -3.17
N PHE A 553 -29.94 -29.05 -2.21
CA PHE A 553 -28.52 -29.01 -1.89
C PHE A 553 -28.36 -28.94 -0.37
N HIS A 554 -27.24 -29.43 0.17
CA HIS A 554 -27.04 -29.52 1.60
C HIS A 554 -25.67 -28.96 2.05
N ILE A 555 -25.63 -28.39 3.26
CA ILE A 555 -24.41 -27.94 3.90
C ILE A 555 -24.34 -28.63 5.25
N TYR A 556 -23.30 -29.42 5.47
CA TYR A 556 -23.06 -30.18 6.65
C TYR A 556 -21.92 -29.58 7.45
N ALA A 557 -22.19 -29.21 8.69
CA ALA A 557 -21.20 -28.62 9.58
C ALA A 557 -20.69 -29.68 10.55
N VAL A 558 -19.38 -29.95 10.54
CA VAL A 558 -18.74 -30.96 11.36
C VAL A 558 -17.66 -30.38 12.26
N SER A 559 -17.53 -30.90 13.46
CA SER A 559 -16.54 -30.50 14.45
C SER A 559 -15.42 -31.54 14.61
N ARG A 560 -15.69 -32.79 14.28
CA ARG A 560 -14.76 -33.89 14.45
C ARG A 560 -14.70 -34.81 13.22
N VAL A 561 -13.58 -35.52 13.09
CA VAL A 561 -13.36 -36.51 12.01
C VAL A 561 -14.44 -37.56 11.99
N GLU A 562 -14.87 -38.02 13.17
CA GLU A 562 -15.89 -39.05 13.33
C GLU A 562 -17.20 -38.65 12.63
N GLU A 563 -17.70 -37.44 12.88
CA GLU A 563 -18.93 -36.90 12.27
C GLU A 563 -18.87 -36.89 10.75
N GLY A 564 -17.70 -36.47 10.20
CA GLY A 564 -17.51 -36.36 8.76
C GLY A 564 -17.47 -37.72 8.07
N ILE A 565 -16.76 -38.69 8.62
CA ILE A 565 -16.68 -40.03 7.99
C ILE A 565 -18.02 -40.78 8.08
N GLU A 566 -18.78 -40.61 9.16
CA GLU A 566 -20.15 -41.15 9.29
C GLU A 566 -21.08 -40.61 8.21
N LEU A 567 -21.04 -39.28 7.99
CA LEU A 567 -21.83 -38.62 6.95
C LEU A 567 -21.49 -39.12 5.55
N LEU A 568 -20.20 -39.30 5.27
CA LEU A 568 -19.70 -39.66 3.96
C LEU A 568 -19.93 -41.13 3.60
N THR A 569 -19.86 -42.03 4.58
CA THR A 569 -19.97 -43.48 4.37
C THR A 569 -21.35 -44.03 4.74
N GLY A 570 -22.10 -43.34 5.61
CA GLY A 570 -23.34 -43.84 6.20
C GLY A 570 -23.14 -44.90 7.29
N PHE A 571 -21.89 -45.14 7.73
CA PHE A 571 -21.54 -46.07 8.81
C PHE A 571 -21.03 -45.32 10.03
N GLU A 572 -21.30 -45.83 11.23
CA GLU A 572 -20.76 -45.28 12.47
C GLU A 572 -19.22 -45.31 12.46
N ALA A 573 -18.58 -44.23 12.91
CA ALA A 573 -17.13 -44.16 13.01
C ALA A 573 -16.58 -45.19 14.03
N GLY A 574 -17.19 -45.28 15.17
CA GLY A 574 -16.83 -46.15 16.29
C GLY A 574 -15.89 -45.47 17.29
N GLU A 575 -16.18 -45.63 18.57
CA GLU A 575 -15.31 -45.21 19.66
C GLU A 575 -14.59 -46.41 20.28
N ALA A 576 -13.29 -46.21 20.58
CA ALA A 576 -12.51 -47.29 21.22
C ALA A 576 -12.93 -47.48 22.69
N ASP A 577 -13.05 -48.73 23.12
CA ASP A 577 -13.24 -49.10 24.53
C ASP A 577 -11.96 -48.80 25.35
N GLU A 578 -12.03 -49.01 26.66
CA GLU A 578 -10.88 -48.83 27.58
C GLU A 578 -9.67 -49.71 27.21
N LYS A 579 -9.88 -50.80 26.48
CA LYS A 579 -8.82 -51.68 25.95
C LYS A 579 -8.33 -51.23 24.57
N GLY A 580 -8.93 -50.19 24.01
CA GLY A 580 -8.59 -49.63 22.68
C GLY A 580 -9.09 -50.52 21.53
N ASN A 581 -10.24 -51.20 21.66
CA ASN A 581 -10.88 -51.94 20.58
C ASN A 581 -12.09 -51.15 20.08
N TYR A 582 -12.32 -51.16 18.80
CA TYR A 582 -13.48 -50.53 18.16
C TYR A 582 -14.65 -51.52 18.02
N PRO A 583 -15.91 -51.08 18.12
CA PRO A 583 -17.09 -51.91 17.90
C PRO A 583 -17.13 -52.53 16.50
N GLU A 584 -17.67 -53.75 16.40
CA GLU A 584 -17.82 -54.42 15.11
C GLU A 584 -18.77 -53.66 14.17
N GLY A 585 -18.44 -53.62 12.88
CA GLY A 585 -19.23 -52.95 11.85
C GLY A 585 -18.97 -51.43 11.73
N THR A 586 -18.07 -50.87 12.54
CA THR A 586 -17.74 -49.46 12.49
C THR A 586 -16.54 -49.19 11.54
N VAL A 587 -16.45 -47.96 11.02
CA VAL A 587 -15.37 -47.57 10.10
C VAL A 587 -14.00 -47.81 10.73
N PHE A 588 -13.77 -47.35 11.95
CA PHE A 588 -12.49 -47.48 12.64
C PHE A 588 -12.14 -48.95 12.99
N ARG A 589 -13.14 -49.78 13.17
CA ARG A 589 -12.91 -51.22 13.32
C ARG A 589 -12.36 -51.84 12.05
N LEU A 590 -12.95 -51.52 10.90
CA LEU A 590 -12.50 -52.02 9.61
C LEU A 590 -11.08 -51.51 9.27
N VAL A 591 -10.80 -50.23 9.55
CA VAL A 591 -9.45 -49.64 9.42
C VAL A 591 -8.45 -50.39 10.30
N ASP A 592 -8.78 -50.63 11.58
CA ASP A 592 -7.90 -51.31 12.52
C ASP A 592 -7.64 -52.75 12.12
N GLN A 593 -8.66 -53.46 11.62
CA GLN A 593 -8.54 -54.83 11.08
C GLN A 593 -7.60 -54.83 9.87
N LYS A 594 -7.77 -53.90 8.91
CA LYS A 594 -6.94 -53.80 7.70
C LYS A 594 -5.47 -53.52 8.02
N LEU A 595 -5.23 -52.62 8.95
CA LEU A 595 -3.88 -52.31 9.43
C LEU A 595 -3.25 -53.51 10.18
N SER A 596 -4.07 -54.33 10.85
CA SER A 596 -3.62 -55.58 11.50
C SER A 596 -3.21 -56.63 10.46
N GLU A 597 -4.00 -56.80 9.41
CA GLU A 597 -3.68 -57.69 8.29
C GLU A 597 -2.35 -57.29 7.64
N TYR A 598 -2.15 -56.00 7.35
CA TYR A 598 -0.88 -55.49 6.77
C TYR A 598 0.30 -55.79 7.69
N ALA A 599 0.16 -55.55 9.01
CA ALA A 599 1.20 -55.81 9.97
C ALA A 599 1.58 -57.29 10.10
N SER A 600 0.57 -58.19 10.02
CA SER A 600 0.79 -59.66 10.07
C SER A 600 1.48 -60.13 8.79
N SER A 601 0.96 -59.75 7.65
CA SER A 601 1.54 -60.15 6.34
C SER A 601 2.99 -59.69 6.17
N LEU A 602 3.34 -58.48 6.62
CA LEU A 602 4.71 -57.97 6.57
C LEU A 602 5.68 -58.77 7.47
N LYS A 603 5.21 -59.37 8.55
CA LYS A 603 6.03 -60.31 9.38
C LYS A 603 6.34 -61.59 8.62
N ASP A 604 5.35 -62.10 7.86
CA ASP A 604 5.50 -63.36 7.10
C ASP A 604 6.43 -63.22 5.89
N PHE A 605 6.54 -62.00 5.34
CA PHE A 605 7.44 -61.64 4.22
C PHE A 605 8.76 -61.01 4.63
N GLY A 606 8.97 -60.70 5.94
CA GLY A 606 10.24 -60.22 6.46
C GLY A 606 11.32 -61.31 6.39
N PRO A 607 12.64 -60.93 6.42
CA PRO A 607 13.68 -61.94 6.49
C PRO A 607 13.43 -62.80 7.75
N THR A 608 13.27 -64.11 7.53
CA THR A 608 13.29 -65.10 8.58
C THR A 608 14.61 -64.96 9.32
N ASP A 609 14.56 -64.66 10.65
CA ASP A 609 15.72 -64.77 11.56
C ASP A 609 16.11 -66.28 11.61
N GLY A 610 16.75 -66.75 10.57
CA GLY A 610 17.23 -68.07 10.37
C GLY A 610 18.62 -68.06 9.76
N GLU A 611 19.63 -68.22 10.62
CA GLU A 611 20.94 -68.75 10.30
C GLU A 611 21.84 -67.96 9.37
N ASP A 612 22.64 -67.06 9.97
CA ASP A 612 24.04 -66.93 9.55
C ASP A 612 24.96 -66.72 10.78
N LYS A 613 25.19 -67.81 11.48
CA LYS A 613 26.44 -67.98 12.22
C LYS A 613 27.51 -68.30 11.17
N VAL A 614 28.00 -67.30 10.47
CA VAL A 614 29.26 -67.43 9.72
C VAL A 614 30.37 -67.14 10.70
N SER A 615 31.07 -68.21 11.09
CA SER A 615 32.33 -68.23 11.79
C SER A 615 33.36 -67.26 11.15
N HIS A 616 33.78 -66.26 11.85
CA HIS A 616 35.00 -65.54 11.50
C HIS A 616 36.23 -66.44 11.71
N GLY A 617 36.62 -67.11 10.65
CA GLY A 617 37.99 -67.62 10.48
C GLY A 617 38.91 -66.50 10.08
N GLY A 618 39.84 -66.15 10.95
CA GLY A 618 40.85 -65.19 10.67
C GLY A 618 41.76 -65.55 9.48
N CYS A 619 42.15 -64.58 8.73
CA CYS A 619 43.41 -64.60 7.96
C CYS A 619 44.09 -63.26 8.12
N HIS A 620 45.25 -63.32 8.77
CA HIS A 620 46.29 -62.30 8.67
C HIS A 620 46.84 -62.29 7.19
N CYS A 621 46.84 -61.14 6.56
CA CYS A 621 48.01 -60.61 5.85
C CYS A 621 47.72 -59.14 5.52
#